data_e01cfa8c0520a486959e82c8a8d29f14
#
_entry.id   e01cfa8c0520a486959e82c8a8d29f14
#
_cell.length_a   1.000
_cell.length_b   1.000
_cell.length_c   1.000
_cell.angle_alpha   90.00
_cell.angle_beta   90.00
_cell.angle_gamma   90.00
#
_symmetry.space_group_name_H-M   'P 1'
#
loop_
_entity.id
_entity.type
_entity.pdbx_description
1 polymer ?
#
loop_
_entity_poly.entity_id
_entity_poly.type
_entity_poly.pdbx_seq_one_letter_code
_entity_poly.pdbx_strand_id
1 'polypeptide(L)'
;MVFYVIKNVKLLDDKRRMTNDFKDIRAYRVGWLLTICDFLFAFPLLRIWALRTTKGIRLAYMGDRKQIEADIKHGAFFMTNHRDIVLDSAWLSLLLRCRYFIRPFIGIGNNLFAYKWIELFVRFNRCFVVKRGAGAHAQLENAKQLSAYINHLRSQGKSIWLAQREGRAKDSNDLTQPSVLHMLTLGEKDFFDNVIALNICPVSITYEYDPCDYLKAREMQLKRDNPKWRKRAKDDVESMKTGIRGKKGRVVYRLTPSINPEIEAMLTAHPEYRQLPMHDQLQLVCDIIDRHIHLGYEIFERGTDFDAYIESRLAKIELPNKDEAFLRERLYEMYRNPKMNHQKALSHLMTND
;
A
#
# COMPACT_ATOMS: atom_id res chain seq x y z
N MET A 1 -23.97 19.66 11.72
CA MET A 1 -23.23 20.03 10.49
C MET A 1 -22.68 18.81 9.76
N VAL A 2 -21.93 17.91 10.38
CA VAL A 2 -21.43 16.66 9.75
C VAL A 2 -22.56 15.78 9.20
N PHE A 3 -23.67 15.61 9.92
CA PHE A 3 -24.85 14.86 9.46
C PHE A 3 -25.58 15.53 8.27
N TYR A 4 -25.56 16.85 8.18
CA TYR A 4 -26.16 17.57 7.05
C TYR A 4 -25.35 17.40 5.76
N VAL A 5 -24.02 17.40 5.88
CA VAL A 5 -23.09 17.11 4.77
C VAL A 5 -23.27 15.68 4.29
N ILE A 6 -23.44 14.70 5.20
CA ILE A 6 -23.68 13.28 4.86
C ILE A 6 -24.99 13.08 4.07
N LYS A 7 -26.06 13.82 4.44
CA LYS A 7 -27.36 13.71 3.77
C LYS A 7 -27.36 14.30 2.36
N ASN A 8 -26.54 15.32 2.11
CA ASN A 8 -26.44 16.03 0.82
C ASN A 8 -25.34 15.47 -0.12
N VAL A 9 -24.47 14.57 0.35
CA VAL A 9 -23.46 13.91 -0.51
C VAL A 9 -24.12 13.06 -1.60
N LYS A 10 -25.35 12.56 -1.42
CA LYS A 10 -26.14 11.93 -2.50
C LYS A 10 -26.50 12.86 -3.65
N LEU A 11 -26.58 14.17 -3.40
CA LEU A 11 -26.88 15.19 -4.42
C LEU A 11 -25.64 15.68 -5.18
N LEU A 12 -24.45 15.39 -4.67
CA LEU A 12 -23.17 15.81 -5.26
C LEU A 12 -22.49 14.68 -6.08
N ASP A 13 -23.20 13.59 -6.29
CA ASP A 13 -22.80 12.54 -7.24
C ASP A 13 -22.95 13.10 -8.66
N ASP A 14 -22.00 13.93 -9.05
CA ASP A 14 -21.94 14.48 -10.40
C ASP A 14 -21.70 13.33 -11.37
N LYS A 15 -22.79 12.76 -11.89
CA LYS A 15 -22.86 11.76 -12.96
C LYS A 15 -22.30 12.28 -14.29
N ARG A 16 -21.52 13.34 -14.30
CA ARG A 16 -20.86 13.83 -15.50
C ARG A 16 -19.77 12.86 -15.93
N ARG A 17 -20.22 11.90 -16.73
CA ARG A 17 -19.48 11.18 -17.79
C ARG A 17 -18.01 10.91 -17.45
N MET A 18 -17.76 9.85 -16.70
CA MET A 18 -16.67 8.98 -17.12
C MET A 18 -17.00 8.54 -18.54
N THR A 19 -16.05 8.60 -19.46
CA THR A 19 -16.19 8.08 -20.80
C THR A 19 -16.82 6.70 -20.72
N ASN A 20 -17.67 6.33 -21.67
CA ASN A 20 -18.43 5.08 -21.69
C ASN A 20 -17.57 3.82 -21.44
N ASP A 21 -16.25 3.94 -21.62
CA ASP A 21 -15.28 2.85 -21.57
C ASP A 21 -14.95 2.32 -20.16
N PHE A 22 -15.23 3.07 -19.08
CA PHE A 22 -14.88 2.70 -17.70
C PHE A 22 -16.10 2.63 -16.76
N LYS A 23 -17.30 2.35 -17.29
CA LYS A 23 -18.57 2.33 -16.52
C LYS A 23 -18.54 1.35 -15.34
N ASP A 24 -17.77 0.29 -15.45
CA ASP A 24 -17.69 -0.77 -14.43
C ASP A 24 -16.67 -0.50 -13.33
N ILE A 25 -15.81 0.51 -13.48
CA ILE A 25 -14.88 0.93 -12.43
C ILE A 25 -15.55 1.97 -11.56
N ARG A 26 -15.80 1.61 -10.29
CA ARG A 26 -16.24 2.58 -9.28
C ARG A 26 -15.06 3.49 -8.92
N ALA A 27 -14.96 4.63 -9.62
CA ALA A 27 -14.03 5.69 -9.27
C ALA A 27 -14.83 6.86 -8.69
N TYR A 28 -14.35 7.40 -7.58
CA TYR A 28 -15.00 8.51 -6.91
C TYR A 28 -14.30 9.82 -7.25
N ARG A 29 -14.96 10.66 -8.05
CA ARG A 29 -14.49 12.03 -8.29
C ARG A 29 -14.84 12.92 -7.09
N VAL A 30 -13.86 13.65 -6.64
CA VAL A 30 -14.05 14.65 -5.57
C VAL A 30 -14.48 15.95 -6.21
N GLY A 31 -15.72 16.37 -6.00
CA GLY A 31 -16.20 17.69 -6.38
C GLY A 31 -15.48 18.82 -5.60
N TRP A 32 -15.52 20.05 -6.09
CA TRP A 32 -14.85 21.20 -5.47
C TRP A 32 -15.23 21.42 -3.99
N LEU A 33 -16.50 21.22 -3.62
CA LEU A 33 -16.98 21.27 -2.24
C LEU A 33 -16.31 20.23 -1.35
N LEU A 34 -16.16 18.98 -1.83
CA LEU A 34 -15.46 17.94 -1.09
C LEU A 34 -13.96 18.24 -0.96
N THR A 35 -13.37 18.92 -1.95
CA THR A 35 -11.97 19.39 -1.86
C THR A 35 -11.81 20.44 -0.75
N ILE A 36 -12.78 21.35 -0.61
CA ILE A 36 -12.78 22.34 0.49
C ILE A 36 -12.98 21.65 1.84
N CYS A 37 -13.94 20.72 1.95
CA CYS A 37 -14.17 19.96 3.18
C CYS A 37 -12.93 19.12 3.58
N ASP A 38 -12.26 18.52 2.62
CA ASP A 38 -11.02 17.81 2.86
C ASP A 38 -9.91 18.75 3.38
N PHE A 39 -9.78 19.95 2.77
CA PHE A 39 -8.80 20.93 3.21
C PHE A 39 -9.08 21.45 4.61
N LEU A 40 -10.34 21.76 4.93
CA LEU A 40 -10.72 22.40 6.20
C LEU A 40 -10.87 21.40 7.36
N PHE A 41 -11.20 20.14 7.09
CA PHE A 41 -11.55 19.16 8.14
C PHE A 41 -10.72 17.89 8.08
N ALA A 42 -10.69 17.17 6.95
CA ALA A 42 -10.05 15.87 6.88
C ALA A 42 -8.52 15.98 7.03
N PHE A 43 -7.91 16.93 6.36
CA PHE A 43 -6.48 17.18 6.41
C PHE A 43 -5.99 17.61 7.81
N PRO A 44 -6.58 18.64 8.48
CA PRO A 44 -6.20 18.95 9.85
C PRO A 44 -6.44 17.80 10.84
N LEU A 45 -7.55 17.07 10.68
CA LEU A 45 -7.86 15.91 11.52
C LEU A 45 -6.80 14.82 11.41
N LEU A 46 -6.41 14.46 10.19
CA LEU A 46 -5.33 13.49 9.95
C LEU A 46 -4.00 13.95 10.55
N ARG A 47 -3.69 15.24 10.45
CA ARG A 47 -2.47 15.81 11.05
C ARG A 47 -2.51 15.76 12.57
N ILE A 48 -3.62 16.13 13.19
CA ILE A 48 -3.79 16.03 14.65
C ILE A 48 -3.66 14.58 15.09
N TRP A 49 -4.26 13.66 14.35
CA TRP A 49 -4.20 12.24 14.65
C TRP A 49 -2.78 11.68 14.53
N ALA A 50 -2.05 12.09 13.49
CA ALA A 50 -0.64 11.78 13.32
C ALA A 50 0.19 12.21 14.55
N LEU A 51 0.03 13.45 14.99
CA LEU A 51 0.74 14.01 16.17
C LEU A 51 0.40 13.27 17.48
N ARG A 52 -0.83 12.73 17.62
CA ARG A 52 -1.25 12.01 18.83
C ARG A 52 -0.80 10.55 18.87
N THR A 53 -0.60 9.93 17.73
CA THR A 53 -0.33 8.48 17.62
C THR A 53 1.09 8.15 17.18
N THR A 54 1.89 9.17 16.81
CA THR A 54 3.29 8.99 16.39
C THR A 54 4.22 9.95 17.14
N LYS A 55 5.51 9.63 17.15
CA LYS A 55 6.62 10.54 17.52
C LYS A 55 7.10 11.37 16.32
N GLY A 56 6.30 11.44 15.27
CA GLY A 56 6.56 12.13 14.02
C GLY A 56 6.42 11.22 12.81
N ILE A 57 5.95 11.81 11.70
CA ILE A 57 5.89 11.16 10.38
C ILE A 57 6.85 11.93 9.48
N ARG A 58 7.79 11.21 8.87
CA ARG A 58 8.83 11.79 8.01
C ARG A 58 8.69 11.28 6.58
N LEU A 59 8.79 12.19 5.61
CA LEU A 59 9.04 11.88 4.21
C LEU A 59 10.55 11.92 3.98
N ALA A 60 11.12 10.80 3.58
CA ALA A 60 12.54 10.64 3.28
C ALA A 60 12.72 10.27 1.80
N TYR A 61 13.94 10.29 1.33
CA TYR A 61 14.31 10.01 -0.05
C TYR A 61 15.46 9.00 -0.08
N MET A 62 15.48 8.13 -1.09
CA MET A 62 16.58 7.24 -1.41
C MET A 62 16.91 7.41 -2.90
N GLY A 63 18.17 7.68 -3.23
CA GLY A 63 18.60 8.03 -4.58
C GLY A 63 18.49 9.53 -4.88
N ASP A 64 18.54 9.88 -6.17
CA ASP A 64 18.51 11.28 -6.59
C ASP A 64 17.13 11.91 -6.38
N ARG A 65 17.10 12.88 -5.49
CA ARG A 65 15.88 13.61 -5.16
C ARG A 65 15.31 14.40 -6.34
N LYS A 66 16.16 14.94 -7.21
CA LYS A 66 15.69 15.69 -8.40
C LYS A 66 14.95 14.75 -9.35
N GLN A 67 15.47 13.53 -9.52
CA GLN A 67 14.80 12.50 -10.31
C GLN A 67 13.46 12.10 -9.69
N ILE A 68 13.41 11.86 -8.39
CA ILE A 68 12.16 11.55 -7.67
C ILE A 68 11.12 12.67 -7.87
N GLU A 69 11.54 13.92 -7.75
CA GLU A 69 10.65 15.09 -7.95
C GLU A 69 10.17 15.20 -9.41
N ALA A 70 11.02 14.83 -10.39
CA ALA A 70 10.65 14.76 -11.81
C ALA A 70 9.62 13.63 -12.04
N ASP A 71 9.86 12.43 -11.53
CA ASP A 71 8.95 11.29 -11.63
C ASP A 71 7.57 11.62 -11.05
N ILE A 72 7.55 12.27 -9.89
CA ILE A 72 6.32 12.73 -9.24
C ILE A 72 5.58 13.74 -10.10
N LYS A 73 6.29 14.68 -10.73
CA LYS A 73 5.71 15.71 -11.60
C LYS A 73 5.07 15.11 -12.87
N HIS A 74 5.68 14.07 -13.43
CA HIS A 74 5.13 13.33 -14.58
C HIS A 74 4.04 12.33 -14.19
N GLY A 75 3.68 12.28 -12.90
CA GLY A 75 2.75 11.35 -12.31
C GLY A 75 3.46 10.03 -11.96
N ALA A 76 3.58 9.70 -10.70
CA ALA A 76 4.20 8.48 -10.22
C ALA A 76 3.16 7.40 -9.90
N PHE A 77 3.47 6.13 -10.16
CA PHE A 77 2.75 5.01 -9.59
C PHE A 77 3.45 4.59 -8.29
N PHE A 78 2.97 5.10 -7.15
CA PHE A 78 3.53 4.76 -5.85
C PHE A 78 3.13 3.35 -5.46
N MET A 79 4.06 2.42 -5.50
CA MET A 79 3.88 1.06 -5.01
C MET A 79 4.55 0.91 -3.64
N THR A 80 3.80 0.48 -2.62
CA THR A 80 4.29 0.44 -1.25
C THR A 80 4.15 -0.96 -0.64
N ASN A 81 5.01 -1.29 0.32
CA ASN A 81 4.67 -2.33 1.28
C ASN A 81 3.41 -1.94 2.08
N HIS A 82 2.74 -2.93 2.71
CA HIS A 82 1.43 -2.71 3.30
C HIS A 82 1.41 -3.04 4.80
N ARG A 83 1.43 -1.99 5.63
CA ARG A 83 1.46 -2.07 7.11
C ARG A 83 0.10 -1.88 7.74
N ASP A 84 -0.66 -0.87 7.29
CA ASP A 84 -1.96 -0.46 7.85
C ASP A 84 -3.03 -0.36 6.77
N ILE A 85 -4.27 -0.75 7.09
CA ILE A 85 -5.38 -0.77 6.12
C ILE A 85 -5.72 0.64 5.61
N VAL A 86 -5.63 1.65 6.50
CA VAL A 86 -6.11 3.01 6.24
C VAL A 86 -4.94 3.98 6.13
N LEU A 87 -3.99 3.88 7.06
CA LEU A 87 -3.01 4.95 7.27
C LEU A 87 -1.89 4.96 6.22
N ASP A 88 -1.58 3.83 5.58
CA ASP A 88 -0.53 3.78 4.57
C ASP A 88 -0.79 4.77 3.43
N SER A 89 -1.98 4.71 2.83
CA SER A 89 -2.38 5.61 1.76
C SER A 89 -2.73 7.02 2.28
N ALA A 90 -3.37 7.11 3.44
CA ALA A 90 -3.82 8.39 4.00
C ALA A 90 -2.62 9.29 4.36
N TRP A 91 -1.60 8.75 5.03
CA TRP A 91 -0.41 9.52 5.38
C TRP A 91 0.49 9.79 4.19
N LEU A 92 0.62 8.85 3.24
CA LEU A 92 1.33 9.16 2.00
C LEU A 92 0.66 10.33 1.26
N SER A 93 -0.66 10.32 1.13
CA SER A 93 -1.41 11.42 0.52
C SER A 93 -1.22 12.74 1.28
N LEU A 94 -1.19 12.69 2.62
CA LEU A 94 -0.91 13.84 3.47
C LEU A 94 0.49 14.41 3.18
N LEU A 95 1.51 13.57 3.17
CA LEU A 95 2.92 13.94 2.95
C LEU A 95 3.15 14.51 1.55
N LEU A 96 2.62 13.84 0.51
CA LEU A 96 2.71 14.29 -0.88
C LEU A 96 1.97 15.63 -1.08
N ARG A 97 0.84 15.80 -0.42
CA ARG A 97 0.10 17.06 -0.47
C ARG A 97 0.85 18.20 0.22
N CYS A 98 1.43 17.96 1.41
CA CYS A 98 2.22 18.96 2.14
C CYS A 98 3.45 19.39 1.35
N ARG A 99 4.10 18.46 0.66
CA ARG A 99 5.40 18.70 0.01
C ARG A 99 5.28 19.10 -1.46
N TYR A 100 4.32 18.51 -2.21
CA TYR A 100 4.24 18.62 -3.66
C TYR A 100 2.86 19.07 -4.17
N PHE A 101 1.90 19.32 -3.26
CA PHE A 101 0.51 19.65 -3.59
C PHE A 101 -0.19 18.57 -4.43
N ILE A 102 0.27 17.32 -4.34
CA ILE A 102 -0.25 16.18 -5.10
C ILE A 102 -1.15 15.32 -4.21
N ARG A 103 -2.23 14.83 -4.83
CA ARG A 103 -3.15 13.85 -4.23
C ARG A 103 -3.24 12.65 -5.17
N PRO A 104 -2.65 11.50 -4.83
CA PRO A 104 -2.72 10.31 -5.65
C PRO A 104 -4.14 9.74 -5.72
N PHE A 105 -4.45 9.03 -6.80
CA PHE A 105 -5.60 8.14 -6.86
C PHE A 105 -5.27 6.86 -6.09
N ILE A 106 -6.16 6.42 -5.20
CA ILE A 106 -5.90 5.33 -4.26
C ILE A 106 -6.68 4.09 -4.67
N GLY A 107 -5.97 2.98 -4.98
CA GLY A 107 -6.58 1.68 -5.23
C GLY A 107 -6.95 0.97 -3.92
N ILE A 108 -8.20 0.57 -3.76
CA ILE A 108 -8.69 -0.13 -2.57
C ILE A 108 -9.47 -1.39 -2.94
N GLY A 109 -9.32 -2.44 -2.15
CA GLY A 109 -10.08 -3.67 -2.33
C GLY A 109 -11.56 -3.51 -1.99
N ASN A 110 -12.44 -4.18 -2.75
CA ASN A 110 -13.90 -4.15 -2.54
C ASN A 110 -14.35 -4.73 -1.19
N ASN A 111 -13.53 -5.52 -0.50
CA ASN A 111 -13.82 -6.09 0.82
C ASN A 111 -13.95 -5.03 1.93
N LEU A 112 -13.44 -3.80 1.69
CA LEU A 112 -13.52 -2.72 2.66
C LEU A 112 -14.91 -2.03 2.73
N PHE A 113 -15.80 -2.27 1.77
CA PHE A 113 -17.13 -1.63 1.69
C PHE A 113 -18.21 -2.27 2.57
N ALA A 114 -17.85 -3.14 3.50
CA ALA A 114 -18.79 -3.74 4.44
C ALA A 114 -19.51 -2.69 5.33
N TYR A 115 -18.98 -1.46 5.42
CA TYR A 115 -19.54 -0.42 6.27
C TYR A 115 -19.68 0.92 5.53
N LYS A 116 -20.84 1.56 5.67
CA LYS A 116 -21.17 2.84 5.00
C LYS A 116 -20.20 3.99 5.28
N TRP A 117 -19.60 4.05 6.47
CA TRP A 117 -18.64 5.10 6.81
C TRP A 117 -17.32 4.95 6.03
N ILE A 118 -16.94 3.72 5.67
CA ILE A 118 -15.76 3.46 4.83
C ILE A 118 -16.02 4.01 3.41
N GLU A 119 -17.22 3.82 2.87
CA GLU A 119 -17.59 4.36 1.57
C GLU A 119 -17.46 5.90 1.55
N LEU A 120 -17.86 6.57 2.63
CA LEU A 120 -17.69 8.00 2.78
C LEU A 120 -16.21 8.40 2.76
N PHE A 121 -15.37 7.72 3.53
CA PHE A 121 -13.93 7.95 3.57
C PHE A 121 -13.28 7.77 2.18
N VAL A 122 -13.67 6.72 1.47
CA VAL A 122 -13.21 6.41 0.12
C VAL A 122 -13.58 7.52 -0.87
N ARG A 123 -14.78 8.07 -0.78
CA ARG A 123 -15.23 9.19 -1.64
C ARG A 123 -14.38 10.44 -1.45
N PHE A 124 -13.93 10.73 -0.23
CA PHE A 124 -13.06 11.88 0.04
C PHE A 124 -11.64 11.73 -0.50
N ASN A 125 -11.16 10.51 -0.71
CA ASN A 125 -9.74 10.24 -0.99
C ASN A 125 -9.44 9.87 -2.45
N ARG A 126 -10.28 10.21 -3.42
CA ARG A 126 -10.08 9.88 -4.85
C ARG A 126 -9.78 8.39 -5.07
N CYS A 127 -10.50 7.52 -4.35
CA CYS A 127 -10.27 6.10 -4.47
C CYS A 127 -10.95 5.49 -5.69
N PHE A 128 -10.36 4.41 -6.21
CA PHE A 128 -11.00 3.50 -7.13
C PHE A 128 -11.00 2.08 -6.54
N VAL A 129 -11.94 1.26 -6.99
CA VAL A 129 -12.16 -0.06 -6.41
C VAL A 129 -11.49 -1.14 -7.22
N VAL A 130 -10.62 -1.90 -6.57
CA VAL A 130 -10.06 -3.14 -7.09
C VAL A 130 -11.02 -4.28 -6.76
N LYS A 131 -11.75 -4.78 -7.76
CA LYS A 131 -12.74 -5.84 -7.59
C LYS A 131 -12.04 -7.19 -7.38
N ARG A 132 -12.52 -7.95 -6.40
CA ARG A 132 -12.03 -9.29 -6.04
C ARG A 132 -13.20 -10.26 -5.92
N GLY A 133 -12.91 -11.57 -5.96
CA GLY A 133 -13.91 -12.60 -5.60
C GLY A 133 -14.89 -12.96 -6.70
N ALA A 134 -14.54 -12.74 -7.98
CA ALA A 134 -15.27 -13.26 -9.13
C ALA A 134 -14.65 -14.57 -9.64
N GLY A 135 -15.35 -15.35 -10.44
CA GLY A 135 -14.78 -16.49 -11.16
C GLY A 135 -13.64 -16.04 -12.10
N ALA A 136 -12.80 -16.97 -12.56
CA ALA A 136 -11.57 -16.68 -13.31
C ALA A 136 -11.78 -15.73 -14.50
N HIS A 137 -12.83 -15.93 -15.30
CA HIS A 137 -13.15 -15.05 -16.42
C HIS A 137 -13.49 -13.62 -15.97
N ALA A 138 -14.30 -13.47 -14.94
CA ALA A 138 -14.66 -12.15 -14.43
C ALA A 138 -13.47 -11.45 -13.74
N GLN A 139 -12.55 -12.20 -13.14
CA GLN A 139 -11.30 -11.65 -12.60
C GLN A 139 -10.42 -11.09 -13.72
N LEU A 140 -10.27 -11.81 -14.82
CA LEU A 140 -9.49 -11.35 -15.98
C LEU A 140 -10.09 -10.07 -16.58
N GLU A 141 -11.40 -10.02 -16.77
CA GLU A 141 -12.08 -8.82 -17.29
C GLU A 141 -11.94 -7.62 -16.34
N ASN A 142 -12.11 -7.83 -15.03
CA ASN A 142 -11.87 -6.79 -14.03
C ASN A 142 -10.42 -6.29 -14.04
N ALA A 143 -9.45 -7.19 -14.23
CA ALA A 143 -8.03 -6.86 -14.30
C ALA A 143 -7.70 -6.05 -15.57
N LYS A 144 -8.22 -6.44 -16.73
CA LYS A 144 -8.08 -5.67 -18.00
C LYS A 144 -8.65 -4.26 -17.87
N GLN A 145 -9.88 -4.13 -17.34
CA GLN A 145 -10.51 -2.83 -17.11
C GLN A 145 -9.71 -1.97 -16.14
N LEU A 146 -9.18 -2.57 -15.06
CA LEU A 146 -8.36 -1.87 -14.08
C LEU A 146 -7.06 -1.38 -14.70
N SER A 147 -6.34 -2.22 -15.45
CA SER A 147 -5.13 -1.86 -16.17
C SER A 147 -5.39 -0.71 -17.15
N ALA A 148 -6.45 -0.80 -17.97
CA ALA A 148 -6.83 0.27 -18.88
C ALA A 148 -7.15 1.58 -18.17
N TYR A 149 -7.87 1.53 -17.03
CA TYR A 149 -8.16 2.71 -16.22
C TYR A 149 -6.90 3.35 -15.62
N ILE A 150 -5.97 2.54 -15.13
CA ILE A 150 -4.69 3.00 -14.58
C ILE A 150 -3.87 3.67 -15.69
N ASN A 151 -3.79 3.05 -16.87
CA ASN A 151 -3.11 3.63 -18.03
C ASN A 151 -3.74 4.96 -18.47
N HIS A 152 -5.07 5.05 -18.43
CA HIS A 152 -5.78 6.32 -18.69
C HIS A 152 -5.42 7.40 -17.66
N LEU A 153 -5.35 7.09 -16.37
CA LEU A 153 -4.92 8.03 -15.33
C LEU A 153 -3.44 8.45 -15.56
N ARG A 154 -2.59 7.49 -15.89
CA ARG A 154 -1.17 7.73 -16.18
C ARG A 154 -0.98 8.65 -17.38
N SER A 155 -1.70 8.44 -18.49
CA SER A 155 -1.64 9.30 -19.69
C SER A 155 -2.05 10.75 -19.38
N GLN A 156 -2.82 10.97 -18.32
CA GLN A 156 -3.19 12.31 -17.81
C GLN A 156 -2.19 12.88 -16.81
N GLY A 157 -1.03 12.25 -16.59
CA GLY A 157 -0.04 12.66 -15.58
C GLY A 157 -0.54 12.55 -14.14
N LYS A 158 -1.51 11.65 -13.87
CA LYS A 158 -2.03 11.46 -12.51
C LYS A 158 -1.16 10.49 -11.73
N SER A 159 -0.88 10.83 -10.48
CA SER A 159 -0.24 9.93 -9.54
C SER A 159 -1.24 8.92 -8.98
N ILE A 160 -0.78 7.69 -8.77
CA ILE A 160 -1.59 6.57 -8.28
C ILE A 160 -0.88 5.94 -7.09
N TRP A 161 -1.63 5.42 -6.14
CA TRP A 161 -1.12 4.58 -5.05
C TRP A 161 -1.80 3.22 -5.05
N LEU A 162 -0.99 2.18 -4.93
CA LEU A 162 -1.43 0.83 -4.66
C LEU A 162 -0.39 0.10 -3.79
N ALA A 163 -0.86 -0.78 -2.90
CA ALA A 163 0.03 -1.69 -2.17
C ALA A 163 0.56 -2.79 -3.10
N GLN A 164 1.80 -3.22 -2.87
CA GLN A 164 2.48 -4.26 -3.67
C GLN A 164 1.84 -5.66 -3.56
N ARG A 165 0.92 -5.83 -2.62
CA ARG A 165 0.28 -7.13 -2.34
C ARG A 165 -1.16 -6.97 -1.89
N GLU A 166 -1.90 -8.07 -2.04
CA GLU A 166 -3.23 -8.18 -1.47
C GLU A 166 -3.16 -8.38 0.05
N GLY A 167 -3.72 -7.40 0.78
CA GLY A 167 -3.70 -7.40 2.25
C GLY A 167 -2.30 -7.10 2.83
N ARG A 168 -2.28 -6.90 4.14
CA ARG A 168 -1.06 -6.54 4.88
C ARG A 168 -0.14 -7.75 5.07
N ALA A 169 1.16 -7.56 4.99
CA ALA A 169 2.12 -8.55 5.46
C ALA A 169 1.93 -8.78 6.97
N LYS A 170 1.81 -10.06 7.37
CA LYS A 170 1.62 -10.40 8.78
C LYS A 170 2.96 -10.54 9.51
N ASP A 171 3.94 -11.07 8.79
CA ASP A 171 5.30 -11.34 9.24
C ASP A 171 6.29 -10.20 8.91
N SER A 172 5.81 -9.15 8.27
CA SER A 172 6.64 -8.04 7.75
C SER A 172 7.71 -8.47 6.73
N ASN A 173 7.49 -9.56 6.01
CA ASN A 173 8.40 -9.98 4.94
C ASN A 173 8.23 -9.13 3.66
N ASP A 174 7.09 -8.46 3.50
CA ASP A 174 6.84 -7.41 2.51
C ASP A 174 7.31 -7.72 1.09
N LEU A 175 6.90 -8.89 0.56
CA LEU A 175 7.18 -9.28 -0.82
C LEU A 175 6.07 -8.82 -1.76
N THR A 176 6.47 -8.39 -2.96
CA THR A 176 5.57 -8.04 -4.05
C THR A 176 4.86 -9.28 -4.56
N GLN A 177 3.55 -9.19 -4.67
CA GLN A 177 2.74 -10.30 -5.16
C GLN A 177 2.67 -10.26 -6.69
N PRO A 178 3.21 -11.27 -7.41
CA PRO A 178 3.23 -11.28 -8.88
C PRO A 178 1.86 -11.09 -9.52
N SER A 179 0.81 -11.64 -8.90
CA SER A 179 -0.57 -11.47 -9.41
C SER A 179 -1.07 -10.03 -9.37
N VAL A 180 -0.59 -9.20 -8.42
CA VAL A 180 -0.91 -7.76 -8.39
C VAL A 180 -0.21 -7.05 -9.54
N LEU A 181 1.07 -7.33 -9.77
CA LEU A 181 1.81 -6.75 -10.88
C LEU A 181 1.20 -7.18 -12.24
N HIS A 182 0.90 -8.46 -12.40
CA HIS A 182 0.25 -8.98 -13.61
C HIS A 182 -1.09 -8.28 -13.89
N MET A 183 -1.92 -8.11 -12.86
CA MET A 183 -3.20 -7.39 -12.99
C MET A 183 -3.01 -5.94 -13.49
N LEU A 184 -1.93 -5.27 -13.12
CA LEU A 184 -1.64 -3.88 -13.49
C LEU A 184 -1.10 -3.76 -14.92
N THR A 185 -0.47 -4.81 -15.45
CA THR A 185 0.25 -4.82 -16.73
C THR A 185 -0.50 -5.52 -17.87
N LEU A 186 -1.77 -5.85 -17.66
CA LEU A 186 -2.64 -6.39 -18.71
C LEU A 186 -2.97 -5.30 -19.73
N GLY A 187 -2.30 -5.32 -20.86
CA GLY A 187 -2.44 -4.36 -21.94
C GLY A 187 -2.11 -4.98 -23.31
N GLU A 188 -2.15 -4.16 -24.36
CA GLU A 188 -1.86 -4.59 -25.73
C GLU A 188 -0.35 -4.68 -26.02
N LYS A 189 0.47 -4.02 -25.20
CA LYS A 189 1.92 -3.97 -25.35
C LYS A 189 2.59 -5.17 -24.68
N ASP A 190 3.88 -5.35 -24.97
CA ASP A 190 4.77 -6.25 -24.23
C ASP A 190 4.71 -5.96 -22.72
N PHE A 191 4.95 -7.00 -21.90
CA PHE A 191 4.88 -6.89 -20.45
C PHE A 191 5.77 -5.78 -19.89
N PHE A 192 7.04 -5.74 -20.29
CA PHE A 192 7.98 -4.72 -19.79
C PHE A 192 7.60 -3.31 -20.24
N ASP A 193 7.08 -3.16 -21.46
CA ASP A 193 6.61 -1.87 -21.97
C ASP A 193 5.39 -1.38 -21.16
N ASN A 194 4.51 -2.29 -20.74
CA ASN A 194 3.41 -1.97 -19.84
C ASN A 194 3.92 -1.58 -18.42
N VAL A 195 4.95 -2.25 -17.91
CA VAL A 195 5.60 -1.89 -16.64
C VAL A 195 6.23 -0.50 -16.71
N ILE A 196 6.99 -0.21 -17.76
CA ILE A 196 7.61 1.10 -18.01
C ILE A 196 6.54 2.21 -18.09
N ALA A 197 5.43 1.93 -18.78
CA ALA A 197 4.31 2.88 -18.87
C ALA A 197 3.66 3.20 -17.51
N LEU A 198 3.71 2.30 -16.53
CA LEU A 198 3.22 2.57 -15.17
C LEU A 198 4.08 3.59 -14.43
N ASN A 199 5.37 3.73 -14.72
CA ASN A 199 6.32 4.57 -13.98
C ASN A 199 6.28 4.27 -12.47
N ILE A 200 6.60 3.03 -12.12
CA ILE A 200 6.54 2.55 -10.72
C ILE A 200 7.65 3.22 -9.91
N CYS A 201 7.24 3.92 -8.86
CA CYS A 201 8.11 4.53 -7.86
C CYS A 201 7.89 3.78 -6.53
N PRO A 202 8.77 2.86 -6.14
CA PRO A 202 8.63 2.14 -4.88
C PRO A 202 8.68 3.10 -3.69
N VAL A 203 7.87 2.82 -2.67
CA VAL A 203 7.87 3.62 -1.43
C VAL A 203 7.90 2.68 -0.23
N SER A 204 8.94 2.80 0.57
CA SER A 204 9.05 2.05 1.82
C SER A 204 8.28 2.73 2.93
N ILE A 205 7.45 1.97 3.64
CA ILE A 205 6.72 2.42 4.83
C ILE A 205 7.29 1.67 6.03
N THR A 206 7.87 2.39 6.98
CA THR A 206 8.40 1.80 8.20
C THR A 206 7.74 2.43 9.42
N TYR A 207 7.19 1.60 10.28
CA TYR A 207 6.69 1.96 11.60
C TYR A 207 7.65 1.45 12.67
N GLU A 208 8.01 2.31 13.64
CA GLU A 208 8.80 1.85 14.78
C GLU A 208 8.08 0.76 15.57
N TYR A 209 6.77 0.90 15.77
CA TYR A 209 5.89 -0.10 16.36
C TYR A 209 4.64 -0.30 15.51
N ASP A 210 4.28 -1.55 15.25
CA ASP A 210 3.04 -1.88 14.57
C ASP A 210 1.91 -2.05 15.60
N PRO A 211 0.92 -1.14 15.65
CA PRO A 211 -0.16 -1.26 16.63
C PRO A 211 -1.04 -2.49 16.42
N CYS A 212 -1.00 -3.12 15.24
CA CYS A 212 -1.75 -4.32 14.91
C CYS A 212 -0.95 -5.62 15.03
N ASP A 213 0.27 -5.59 15.58
CA ASP A 213 1.16 -6.74 15.65
C ASP A 213 0.49 -7.96 16.34
N TYR A 214 -0.12 -7.78 17.51
CA TYR A 214 -0.81 -8.84 18.23
C TYR A 214 -2.03 -9.40 17.46
N LEU A 215 -2.75 -8.56 16.71
CA LEU A 215 -3.85 -9.00 15.84
C LEU A 215 -3.34 -9.82 14.66
N LYS A 216 -2.18 -9.44 14.12
CA LYS A 216 -1.50 -10.17 13.05
C LYS A 216 -1.01 -11.54 13.55
N ALA A 217 -0.34 -11.59 14.70
CA ALA A 217 0.13 -12.83 15.32
C ALA A 217 -1.05 -13.77 15.63
N ARG A 218 -2.14 -13.23 16.22
CA ARG A 218 -3.39 -13.97 16.46
C ARG A 218 -3.96 -14.57 15.17
N GLU A 219 -4.01 -13.81 14.09
CA GLU A 219 -4.49 -14.28 12.79
C GLU A 219 -3.59 -15.40 12.24
N MET A 220 -2.27 -15.32 12.45
CA MET A 220 -1.34 -16.37 12.01
C MET A 220 -1.59 -17.68 12.74
N GLN A 221 -1.80 -17.65 14.08
CA GLN A 221 -2.14 -18.86 14.82
C GLN A 221 -3.49 -19.43 14.37
N LEU A 222 -4.53 -18.61 14.24
CA LEU A 222 -5.85 -19.07 13.79
C LEU A 222 -5.81 -19.76 12.42
N LYS A 223 -4.98 -19.27 11.50
CA LYS A 223 -4.79 -19.89 10.17
C LYS A 223 -3.97 -21.17 10.24
N ARG A 224 -2.94 -21.22 11.10
CA ARG A 224 -2.14 -22.42 11.34
C ARG A 224 -3.01 -23.55 11.90
N ASP A 225 -3.80 -23.24 12.93
CA ASP A 225 -4.62 -24.22 13.64
C ASP A 225 -5.85 -24.66 12.84
N ASN A 226 -6.36 -23.78 11.96
CA ASN A 226 -7.49 -24.08 11.07
C ASN A 226 -7.27 -23.46 9.68
N PRO A 227 -6.77 -24.24 8.69
CA PRO A 227 -6.57 -23.75 7.31
C PRO A 227 -7.84 -23.23 6.63
N LYS A 228 -9.03 -23.65 7.11
CA LYS A 228 -10.32 -23.15 6.61
C LYS A 228 -10.76 -21.85 7.28
N TRP A 229 -10.04 -21.39 8.30
CA TRP A 229 -10.38 -20.13 8.96
C TRP A 229 -10.35 -18.95 7.96
N ARG A 230 -11.33 -18.09 8.05
CA ARG A 230 -11.45 -16.89 7.22
C ARG A 230 -11.70 -15.67 8.10
N LYS A 231 -11.02 -14.61 7.78
CA LYS A 231 -11.18 -13.32 8.44
C LYS A 231 -12.58 -12.76 8.19
N ARG A 232 -13.22 -12.26 9.23
CA ARG A 232 -14.54 -11.63 9.16
C ARG A 232 -14.41 -10.13 8.99
N ALA A 233 -15.45 -9.47 8.46
CA ALA A 233 -15.47 -8.01 8.31
C ALA A 233 -15.21 -7.26 9.62
N LYS A 234 -15.68 -7.77 10.75
CA LYS A 234 -15.43 -7.19 12.08
C LYS A 234 -13.96 -7.18 12.48
N ASP A 235 -13.20 -8.19 12.05
CA ASP A 235 -11.76 -8.30 12.35
C ASP A 235 -10.96 -7.24 11.56
N ASP A 236 -11.44 -6.85 10.35
CA ASP A 236 -10.89 -5.73 9.59
C ASP A 236 -11.18 -4.39 10.27
N VAL A 237 -12.41 -4.18 10.77
CA VAL A 237 -12.76 -2.97 11.53
C VAL A 237 -11.96 -2.87 12.84
N GLU A 238 -11.77 -3.96 13.56
CA GLU A 238 -10.92 -4.01 14.73
C GLU A 238 -9.48 -3.59 14.37
N SER A 239 -8.93 -4.13 13.30
CA SER A 239 -7.61 -3.78 12.79
C SER A 239 -7.52 -2.31 12.37
N MET A 240 -8.54 -1.76 11.69
CA MET A 240 -8.58 -0.33 11.34
C MET A 240 -8.60 0.57 12.58
N LYS A 241 -9.45 0.26 13.56
CA LYS A 241 -9.54 1.02 14.82
C LYS A 241 -8.22 0.98 15.59
N THR A 242 -7.62 -0.22 15.69
CA THR A 242 -6.33 -0.43 16.37
C THR A 242 -5.21 0.30 15.63
N GLY A 243 -5.15 0.19 14.31
CA GLY A 243 -4.19 0.89 13.48
C GLY A 243 -4.31 2.40 13.64
N ILE A 244 -5.52 2.95 13.52
CA ILE A 244 -5.74 4.39 13.65
C ILE A 244 -5.36 4.91 15.06
N ARG A 245 -5.77 4.24 16.13
CA ARG A 245 -5.63 4.73 17.51
C ARG A 245 -4.31 4.36 18.18
N GLY A 246 -3.68 3.29 17.75
CA GLY A 246 -2.49 2.74 18.40
C GLY A 246 -1.26 3.62 18.17
N LYS A 247 -0.39 3.65 19.17
CA LYS A 247 0.90 4.36 19.08
C LYS A 247 1.84 3.61 18.14
N LYS A 248 2.55 4.36 17.29
CA LYS A 248 3.42 3.81 16.23
C LYS A 248 4.89 4.20 16.39
N GLY A 249 5.20 5.07 17.40
CA GLY A 249 6.53 5.63 17.50
C GLY A 249 6.85 6.52 16.29
N ARG A 250 8.04 6.43 15.76
CA ARG A 250 8.45 7.12 14.53
C ARG A 250 7.90 6.39 13.31
N VAL A 251 7.50 7.16 12.28
CA VAL A 251 7.00 6.62 11.01
C VAL A 251 7.78 7.28 9.88
N VAL A 252 8.30 6.46 8.97
CA VAL A 252 9.07 6.94 7.82
C VAL A 252 8.45 6.41 6.54
N TYR A 253 8.17 7.33 5.61
CA TYR A 253 7.86 7.07 4.22
C TYR A 253 9.08 7.46 3.39
N ARG A 254 9.71 6.51 2.71
CA ARG A 254 10.89 6.78 1.89
C ARG A 254 10.55 6.56 0.41
N LEU A 255 10.61 7.66 -0.34
CA LEU A 255 10.41 7.65 -1.79
C LEU A 255 11.70 7.24 -2.49
N THR A 256 11.56 6.46 -3.56
CA THR A 256 12.64 6.13 -4.49
C THR A 256 12.31 6.63 -5.89
N PRO A 257 13.31 6.80 -6.78
CA PRO A 257 13.06 7.08 -8.19
C PRO A 257 12.22 5.97 -8.84
N SER A 258 11.75 6.24 -10.04
CA SER A 258 11.15 5.22 -10.90
C SER A 258 12.14 4.08 -11.16
N ILE A 259 11.63 2.85 -11.20
CA ILE A 259 12.42 1.65 -11.56
C ILE A 259 12.65 1.53 -13.08
N ASN A 260 12.06 2.43 -13.90
CA ASN A 260 12.17 2.36 -15.36
C ASN A 260 13.62 2.33 -15.86
N PRO A 261 14.55 3.19 -15.39
CA PRO A 261 15.93 3.16 -15.86
C PRO A 261 16.63 1.82 -15.60
N GLU A 262 16.30 1.18 -14.47
CA GLU A 262 16.87 -0.12 -14.12
C GLU A 262 16.31 -1.24 -14.99
N ILE A 263 15.00 -1.22 -15.29
CA ILE A 263 14.38 -2.17 -16.23
C ILE A 263 14.96 -1.98 -17.62
N GLU A 264 15.11 -0.75 -18.11
CA GLU A 264 15.68 -0.45 -19.41
C GLU A 264 17.13 -0.90 -19.51
N ALA A 265 17.94 -0.68 -18.47
CA ALA A 265 19.32 -1.17 -18.40
C ALA A 265 19.39 -2.71 -18.41
N MET A 266 18.54 -3.37 -17.61
CA MET A 266 18.42 -4.82 -17.57
C MET A 266 18.06 -5.39 -18.95
N LEU A 267 17.08 -4.81 -19.66
CA LEU A 267 16.66 -5.26 -21.00
C LEU A 267 17.70 -4.95 -22.09
N THR A 268 18.51 -3.92 -21.88
CA THR A 268 19.64 -3.63 -22.78
C THR A 268 20.75 -4.67 -22.64
N ALA A 269 21.03 -5.08 -21.40
CA ALA A 269 22.03 -6.12 -21.12
C ALA A 269 21.53 -7.54 -21.50
N HIS A 270 20.23 -7.78 -21.34
CA HIS A 270 19.57 -9.08 -21.52
C HIS A 270 18.29 -8.95 -22.35
N PRO A 271 18.39 -8.71 -23.68
CA PRO A 271 17.21 -8.58 -24.53
C PRO A 271 16.33 -9.84 -24.54
N GLU A 272 16.93 -11.01 -24.31
CA GLU A 272 16.27 -12.31 -24.22
C GLU A 272 15.24 -12.40 -23.08
N TYR A 273 15.29 -11.53 -22.08
CA TYR A 273 14.32 -11.52 -20.96
C TYR A 273 12.90 -11.24 -21.42
N ARG A 274 12.73 -10.56 -22.56
CA ARG A 274 11.40 -10.37 -23.17
C ARG A 274 10.75 -11.67 -23.65
N GLN A 275 11.55 -12.73 -23.86
CA GLN A 275 11.08 -14.03 -24.33
C GLN A 275 10.90 -15.05 -23.21
N LEU A 276 11.26 -14.71 -21.97
CA LEU A 276 11.06 -15.57 -20.81
C LEU A 276 9.56 -15.86 -20.60
N PRO A 277 9.23 -16.99 -19.96
CA PRO A 277 7.89 -17.24 -19.47
C PRO A 277 7.37 -16.06 -18.61
N MET A 278 6.08 -15.75 -18.70
CA MET A 278 5.47 -14.61 -17.97
C MET A 278 5.75 -14.65 -16.45
N HIS A 279 5.81 -15.86 -15.86
CA HIS A 279 6.15 -16.02 -14.45
C HIS A 279 7.52 -15.43 -14.11
N ASP A 280 8.52 -15.72 -14.94
CA ASP A 280 9.90 -15.28 -14.73
C ASP A 280 10.04 -13.79 -14.99
N GLN A 281 9.39 -13.26 -16.02
CA GLN A 281 9.34 -11.81 -16.27
C GLN A 281 8.72 -11.04 -15.08
N LEU A 282 7.62 -11.55 -14.52
CA LEU A 282 6.97 -10.99 -13.34
C LEU A 282 7.91 -11.03 -12.13
N GLN A 283 8.63 -12.14 -11.93
CA GLN A 283 9.54 -12.29 -10.79
C GLN A 283 10.70 -11.30 -10.87
N LEU A 284 11.30 -11.10 -12.05
CA LEU A 284 12.36 -10.09 -12.25
C LEU A 284 11.92 -8.70 -11.78
N VAL A 285 10.73 -8.27 -12.19
CA VAL A 285 10.22 -6.94 -11.80
C VAL A 285 9.84 -6.90 -10.32
N CYS A 286 9.26 -7.98 -9.77
CA CYS A 286 8.96 -8.08 -8.34
C CYS A 286 10.24 -7.95 -7.50
N ASP A 287 11.32 -8.62 -7.90
CA ASP A 287 12.61 -8.58 -7.18
C ASP A 287 13.22 -7.17 -7.19
N ILE A 288 13.09 -6.44 -8.31
CA ILE A 288 13.50 -5.02 -8.38
C ILE A 288 12.69 -4.19 -7.39
N ILE A 289 11.35 -4.30 -7.40
CA ILE A 289 10.47 -3.55 -6.50
C ILE A 289 10.79 -3.88 -5.03
N ASP A 290 10.93 -5.17 -4.69
CA ASP A 290 11.20 -5.62 -3.34
C ASP A 290 12.55 -5.12 -2.84
N ARG A 291 13.59 -5.15 -3.68
CA ARG A 291 14.90 -4.61 -3.35
C ARG A 291 14.82 -3.11 -3.01
N HIS A 292 14.14 -2.31 -3.82
CA HIS A 292 13.96 -0.88 -3.54
C HIS A 292 13.18 -0.63 -2.24
N ILE A 293 12.14 -1.41 -1.98
CA ILE A 293 11.37 -1.29 -0.73
C ILE A 293 12.23 -1.68 0.48
N HIS A 294 12.96 -2.79 0.40
CA HIS A 294 13.79 -3.29 1.49
C HIS A 294 14.98 -2.37 1.78
N LEU A 295 15.65 -1.84 0.75
CA LEU A 295 16.70 -0.82 0.91
C LEU A 295 16.16 0.46 1.55
N GLY A 296 14.91 0.79 1.27
CA GLY A 296 14.26 1.97 1.80
C GLY A 296 13.82 1.88 3.26
N TYR A 297 13.97 0.74 3.94
CA TYR A 297 13.57 0.64 5.34
C TYR A 297 14.40 1.53 6.26
N GLU A 298 13.74 2.14 7.24
CA GLU A 298 14.37 2.72 8.41
C GLU A 298 14.49 1.64 9.48
N ILE A 299 15.70 1.26 9.84
CA ILE A 299 15.92 0.26 10.87
C ILE A 299 15.99 0.94 12.23
N PHE A 300 14.98 0.66 13.05
CA PHE A 300 14.93 1.18 14.41
C PHE A 300 15.61 0.20 15.35
N GLU A 301 16.65 0.66 16.05
CA GLU A 301 17.25 -0.10 17.14
C GLU A 301 16.26 -0.26 18.30
N ARG A 302 16.27 -1.42 18.93
CA ARG A 302 15.42 -1.78 20.04
C ARG A 302 16.16 -1.59 21.36
N GLY A 303 15.52 -0.90 22.29
CA GLY A 303 16.06 -0.73 23.64
C GLY A 303 15.87 -1.99 24.49
N THR A 304 16.41 -1.96 25.71
CA THR A 304 16.32 -3.06 26.70
C THR A 304 14.90 -3.37 27.15
N ASP A 305 13.95 -2.50 26.91
CA ASP A 305 12.53 -2.64 27.21
C ASP A 305 11.72 -3.35 26.12
N PHE A 306 12.39 -3.77 25.02
CA PHE A 306 11.69 -4.37 23.88
C PHE A 306 11.06 -5.72 24.23
N ASP A 307 11.71 -6.55 25.05
CA ASP A 307 11.14 -7.82 25.49
C ASP A 307 9.89 -7.61 26.33
N ALA A 308 9.90 -6.61 27.22
CA ALA A 308 8.70 -6.23 27.97
C ALA A 308 7.58 -5.71 27.06
N TYR A 309 7.93 -5.00 25.98
CA TYR A 309 6.96 -4.63 24.96
C TYR A 309 6.34 -5.87 24.32
N ILE A 310 7.12 -6.85 23.86
CA ILE A 310 6.62 -8.10 23.26
C ILE A 310 5.69 -8.84 24.22
N GLU A 311 6.05 -8.99 25.48
CA GLU A 311 5.19 -9.63 26.48
C GLU A 311 3.88 -8.86 26.69
N SER A 312 3.92 -7.53 26.67
CA SER A 312 2.72 -6.70 26.72
C SER A 312 1.78 -6.90 25.52
N ARG A 313 2.35 -7.23 24.34
CA ARG A 313 1.59 -7.52 23.12
C ARG A 313 1.01 -8.95 23.18
N LEU A 314 1.80 -9.90 23.65
CA LEU A 314 1.38 -11.29 23.86
C LEU A 314 0.19 -11.37 24.82
N ALA A 315 0.21 -10.59 25.91
CA ALA A 315 -0.87 -10.51 26.89
C ALA A 315 -2.21 -10.04 26.31
N LYS A 316 -2.20 -9.27 25.20
CA LYS A 316 -3.41 -8.81 24.50
C LYS A 316 -4.06 -9.87 23.60
N ILE A 317 -3.39 -11.00 23.39
CA ILE A 317 -3.92 -12.05 22.52
C ILE A 317 -4.80 -12.98 23.33
N GLU A 318 -6.08 -12.97 23.02
CA GLU A 318 -7.08 -13.87 23.60
C GLU A 318 -7.42 -14.97 22.59
N LEU A 319 -7.07 -16.22 22.92
CA LEU A 319 -7.38 -17.43 22.17
C LEU A 319 -7.67 -18.58 23.15
N PRO A 320 -8.65 -19.45 22.85
CA PRO A 320 -8.93 -20.61 23.70
C PRO A 320 -7.73 -21.55 23.85
N ASN A 321 -7.00 -21.80 22.75
CA ASN A 321 -5.80 -22.64 22.69
C ASN A 321 -4.60 -21.78 22.31
N LYS A 322 -4.24 -20.85 23.20
CA LYS A 322 -3.14 -19.90 22.97
C LYS A 322 -1.79 -20.61 23.03
N ASP A 323 -1.08 -20.61 21.91
CA ASP A 323 0.30 -21.09 21.79
C ASP A 323 1.26 -19.89 21.99
N GLU A 324 1.66 -19.67 23.25
CA GLU A 324 2.48 -18.50 23.61
C GLU A 324 3.86 -18.51 22.95
N ALA A 325 4.47 -19.67 22.79
CA ALA A 325 5.78 -19.79 22.17
C ALA A 325 5.72 -19.38 20.67
N PHE A 326 4.74 -19.93 19.95
CA PHE A 326 4.49 -19.55 18.56
C PHE A 326 4.20 -18.07 18.42
N LEU A 327 3.28 -17.53 19.22
CA LEU A 327 2.86 -16.13 19.14
C LEU A 327 4.00 -15.16 19.44
N ARG A 328 4.81 -15.49 20.47
CA ARG A 328 6.00 -14.71 20.82
C ARG A 328 7.00 -14.67 19.68
N GLU A 329 7.29 -15.81 19.05
CA GLU A 329 8.17 -15.87 17.88
C GLU A 329 7.61 -15.06 16.72
N ARG A 330 6.30 -15.13 16.41
CA ARG A 330 5.67 -14.30 15.35
C ARG A 330 5.78 -12.81 15.65
N LEU A 331 5.64 -12.40 16.92
CA LEU A 331 5.82 -11.00 17.30
C LEU A 331 7.26 -10.53 17.08
N TYR A 332 8.26 -11.31 17.50
CA TYR A 332 9.67 -10.97 17.23
C TYR A 332 10.00 -10.92 15.74
N GLU A 333 9.49 -11.87 14.97
CA GLU A 333 9.70 -11.97 13.53
C GLU A 333 9.24 -10.71 12.80
N MET A 334 8.10 -10.13 13.15
CA MET A 334 7.59 -8.88 12.55
C MET A 334 8.56 -7.70 12.66
N TYR A 335 9.40 -7.70 13.68
CA TYR A 335 10.39 -6.65 13.92
C TYR A 335 11.79 -7.02 13.44
N ARG A 336 12.10 -8.32 13.29
CA ARG A 336 13.36 -8.85 12.79
C ARG A 336 13.42 -8.84 11.25
N ASN A 337 12.34 -9.24 10.58
CA ASN A 337 12.30 -9.39 9.12
C ASN A 337 12.65 -8.11 8.36
N PRO A 338 12.18 -6.90 8.71
CA PRO A 338 12.61 -5.67 8.04
C PRO A 338 14.12 -5.47 8.08
N LYS A 339 14.77 -5.78 9.20
CA LYS A 339 16.23 -5.67 9.34
C LYS A 339 16.95 -6.70 8.47
N MET A 340 16.48 -7.94 8.48
CA MET A 340 17.05 -9.03 7.67
C MET A 340 16.92 -8.74 6.16
N ASN A 341 15.74 -8.30 5.72
CA ASN A 341 15.47 -7.98 4.33
C ASN A 341 16.31 -6.77 3.87
N HIS A 342 16.46 -5.76 4.72
CA HIS A 342 17.32 -4.62 4.43
C HIS A 342 18.79 -5.04 4.27
N GLN A 343 19.31 -5.88 5.17
CA GLN A 343 20.68 -6.42 5.09
C GLN A 343 20.88 -7.26 3.82
N LYS A 344 19.92 -8.13 3.48
CA LYS A 344 19.95 -8.91 2.25
C LYS A 344 19.97 -8.02 1.02
N ALA A 345 19.15 -6.98 0.98
CA ALA A 345 19.12 -6.04 -0.14
C ALA A 345 20.44 -5.26 -0.29
N LEU A 346 21.08 -4.88 0.83
CA LEU A 346 22.41 -4.25 0.83
C LEU A 346 23.51 -5.19 0.30
N SER A 347 23.50 -6.47 0.71
CA SER A 347 24.50 -7.44 0.23
C SER A 347 24.41 -7.66 -1.28
N HIS A 348 23.19 -7.65 -1.86
CA HIS A 348 23.03 -7.76 -3.31
C HIS A 348 23.62 -6.58 -4.10
N LEU A 349 23.60 -5.36 -3.53
CA LEU A 349 24.26 -4.22 -4.17
C LEU A 349 25.78 -4.38 -4.21
N MET A 350 26.38 -4.92 -3.12
CA MET A 350 27.84 -5.08 -3.01
C MET A 350 28.39 -6.23 -3.87
N THR A 351 27.56 -7.17 -4.32
CA THR A 351 27.97 -8.32 -5.14
C THR A 351 27.79 -8.11 -6.64
N ASN A 352 27.06 -7.06 -7.03
CA ASN A 352 26.77 -6.74 -8.44
C ASN A 352 27.57 -5.50 -8.94
N ASP A 353 28.39 -4.90 -8.09
CA ASP A 353 29.46 -3.93 -8.43
C ASP A 353 30.79 -4.70 -8.61
#